data_7e3354bd277d39e2221b3389b36e21eb
#
_entry.id   7e3354bd277d39e2221b3389b36e21eb
#
_cell.length_a   1.000
_cell.length_b   1.000
_cell.length_c   1.000
_cell.angle_alpha   90.00
_cell.angle_beta   90.00
_cell.angle_gamma   90.00
#
_symmetry.space_group_name_H-M   'P 1'
#
loop_
_entity.id
_entity.type
_entity.pdbx_description
1 polymer ?
#
loop_
_entity_poly.entity_id
_entity_poly.type
_entity_poly.pdbx_seq_one_letter_code
_entity_poly.pdbx_strand_id
1 'polypeptide(L)'
;MSVLLALWIVDVMPISARPRAKRVVMIALDGISVPGFTTAHTPNLDNLLAQGALSLTTRVVMPSVTLPNWTSHLTGSGPEQHGVVDNGWQIDKKGFPAVEIDKEGYYPSVFKVMKEEIPECKTAFYYNWINLFYPYNKKYLDEVSYLENDAYVPNYEKAFDFIVRNQDLPTLVFLYSVHTDHAGHAHKWMSAEYIKSIEEADIQIGAFIDKMKKEGLYEDTYFMFLSDHGGIGHGHGGFSVDEMIVPWGITGPDIKKGIKLEEPNNTVNTAATILYLFKVKKPLPWVGEVPFSIFKRGKK
;
A
#
# COMPACT_ATOMS: atom_id res chain seq x y z
N MET A 1 29.79 -3.81 -37.47
CA MET A 1 29.38 -4.23 -36.10
C MET A 1 27.86 -3.93 -35.96
N SER A 2 27.01 -4.95 -36.14
CA SER A 2 25.57 -4.78 -35.98
C SER A 2 25.21 -5.04 -34.51
N VAL A 3 24.73 -4.02 -33.84
CA VAL A 3 24.22 -4.14 -32.46
C VAL A 3 22.80 -4.74 -32.56
N LEU A 4 22.66 -6.00 -32.19
CA LEU A 4 21.36 -6.64 -32.01
C LEU A 4 20.75 -6.09 -30.69
N LEU A 5 19.78 -5.18 -30.80
CA LEU A 5 18.88 -4.86 -29.70
C LEU A 5 17.99 -6.06 -29.41
N ALA A 6 18.27 -6.79 -28.35
CA ALA A 6 17.36 -7.80 -27.83
C ALA A 6 16.17 -7.10 -27.18
N LEU A 7 15.05 -6.99 -27.90
CA LEU A 7 13.75 -6.62 -27.30
C LEU A 7 13.30 -7.76 -26.39
N TRP A 8 13.39 -7.55 -25.07
CA TRP A 8 12.76 -8.41 -24.08
C TRP A 8 11.25 -8.19 -24.12
N ILE A 9 10.54 -9.01 -24.91
CA ILE A 9 9.08 -9.05 -24.86
C ILE A 9 8.72 -9.77 -23.55
N VAL A 10 8.28 -9.02 -22.56
CA VAL A 10 7.67 -9.58 -21.34
C VAL A 10 6.31 -10.12 -21.74
N ASP A 11 6.22 -11.43 -21.90
CA ASP A 11 4.98 -12.14 -22.27
C ASP A 11 4.09 -12.21 -21.02
N VAL A 12 3.41 -11.10 -20.70
CA VAL A 12 2.45 -10.99 -19.58
C VAL A 12 1.10 -11.47 -20.08
N MET A 13 0.40 -12.28 -19.29
CA MET A 13 -0.97 -12.67 -19.61
C MET A 13 -1.82 -11.42 -19.87
N PRO A 14 -2.63 -11.41 -20.94
CA PRO A 14 -3.59 -10.33 -21.13
C PRO A 14 -4.55 -10.26 -19.93
N ILE A 15 -4.95 -9.07 -19.57
CA ILE A 15 -5.85 -8.80 -18.42
C ILE A 15 -7.11 -9.68 -18.42
N SER A 16 -7.63 -9.99 -19.59
CA SER A 16 -8.83 -10.84 -19.80
C SER A 16 -8.62 -12.31 -19.42
N ALA A 17 -7.37 -12.81 -19.47
CA ALA A 17 -7.06 -14.23 -19.22
C ALA A 17 -6.80 -14.54 -17.74
N ARG A 18 -6.57 -13.52 -16.90
CA ARG A 18 -6.35 -13.69 -15.45
C ARG A 18 -7.68 -13.78 -14.71
N PRO A 19 -7.78 -14.54 -13.60
CA PRO A 19 -8.93 -14.43 -12.70
C PRO A 19 -8.94 -13.04 -12.06
N ARG A 20 -10.14 -12.51 -11.75
CA ARG A 20 -10.27 -11.31 -10.92
C ARG A 20 -9.81 -11.63 -9.50
N ALA A 21 -9.08 -10.71 -8.87
CA ALA A 21 -8.76 -10.84 -7.46
C ALA A 21 -10.06 -10.98 -6.63
N LYS A 22 -10.06 -11.89 -5.67
CA LYS A 22 -11.11 -11.95 -4.67
C LYS A 22 -10.86 -10.92 -3.58
N ARG A 23 -9.59 -10.75 -3.20
CA ARG A 23 -9.24 -9.96 -2.01
C ARG A 23 -7.87 -9.33 -2.15
N VAL A 24 -7.80 -8.05 -1.77
CA VAL A 24 -6.51 -7.33 -1.60
C VAL A 24 -6.51 -6.72 -0.20
N VAL A 25 -5.45 -7.01 0.55
CA VAL A 25 -5.19 -6.44 1.88
C VAL A 25 -3.88 -5.67 1.82
N MET A 26 -3.95 -4.38 2.09
CA MET A 26 -2.79 -3.51 2.24
C MET A 26 -2.40 -3.45 3.71
N ILE A 27 -1.22 -3.94 4.05
CA ILE A 27 -0.59 -3.80 5.37
C ILE A 27 0.35 -2.59 5.27
N ALA A 28 -0.04 -1.51 5.90
CA ALA A 28 0.56 -0.19 5.77
C ALA A 28 1.22 0.23 7.09
N LEU A 29 2.55 0.26 7.12
CA LEU A 29 3.32 0.75 8.27
C LEU A 29 3.95 2.09 7.95
N ASP A 30 3.68 3.10 8.77
CA ASP A 30 4.16 4.46 8.60
C ASP A 30 5.65 4.59 8.93
N GLY A 31 6.39 5.36 8.16
CA GLY A 31 7.77 5.73 8.46
C GLY A 31 8.81 4.61 8.39
N ILE A 32 8.58 3.54 7.61
CA ILE A 32 9.54 2.42 7.50
C ILE A 32 10.62 2.73 6.48
N SER A 33 11.82 3.03 6.95
CA SER A 33 13.01 3.12 6.11
C SER A 33 13.51 1.74 5.68
N VAL A 34 14.19 1.64 4.53
CA VAL A 34 14.82 0.38 4.10
C VAL A 34 15.87 -0.12 5.11
N PRO A 35 16.76 0.74 5.67
CA PRO A 35 17.65 0.30 6.74
C PRO A 35 16.91 -0.27 7.95
N GLY A 36 15.80 0.38 8.36
CA GLY A 36 14.97 -0.10 9.47
C GLY A 36 14.37 -1.48 9.20
N PHE A 37 13.73 -1.65 8.04
CA PHE A 37 13.15 -2.91 7.61
C PHE A 37 14.18 -4.05 7.54
N THR A 38 15.37 -3.78 7.00
CA THR A 38 16.42 -4.82 6.85
C THR A 38 17.19 -5.12 8.12
N THR A 39 17.11 -4.26 9.15
CA THR A 39 17.75 -4.45 10.45
C THR A 39 16.83 -5.15 11.45
N ALA A 40 15.54 -4.86 11.42
CA ALA A 40 14.55 -5.45 12.32
C ALA A 40 14.40 -6.97 12.08
N HIS A 41 14.19 -7.73 13.15
CA HIS A 41 13.89 -9.15 13.07
C HIS A 41 12.40 -9.35 12.76
N THR A 42 12.07 -9.57 11.47
CA THR A 42 10.71 -9.62 10.97
C THR A 42 10.36 -10.97 10.31
N PRO A 43 10.42 -12.11 11.03
CA PRO A 43 10.28 -13.43 10.43
C PRO A 43 8.93 -13.67 9.77
N ASN A 44 7.86 -13.02 10.22
CA ASN A 44 6.52 -13.16 9.63
C ASN A 44 6.42 -12.42 8.29
N LEU A 45 6.88 -11.16 8.24
CA LEU A 45 6.98 -10.38 7.00
C LEU A 45 7.95 -11.01 6.01
N ASP A 46 9.12 -11.46 6.47
CA ASP A 46 10.11 -12.15 5.64
C ASP A 46 9.49 -13.39 4.99
N ASN A 47 8.81 -14.23 5.77
CA ASN A 47 8.12 -15.42 5.26
C ASN A 47 6.99 -15.05 4.28
N LEU A 48 6.20 -14.01 4.57
CA LEU A 48 5.14 -13.52 3.69
C LEU A 48 5.74 -13.07 2.36
N LEU A 49 6.73 -12.19 2.39
CA LEU A 49 7.32 -11.56 1.20
C LEU A 49 8.20 -12.53 0.39
N ALA A 50 8.78 -13.56 1.02
CA ALA A 50 9.44 -14.65 0.31
C ALA A 50 8.47 -15.44 -0.60
N GLN A 51 7.16 -15.39 -0.35
CA GLN A 51 6.14 -15.96 -1.24
C GLN A 51 5.69 -15.01 -2.34
N GLY A 52 6.36 -13.86 -2.51
CA GLY A 52 5.97 -12.82 -3.46
C GLY A 52 7.14 -12.04 -4.04
N ALA A 53 6.91 -10.78 -4.32
CA ALA A 53 7.87 -9.82 -4.83
C ALA A 53 8.12 -8.71 -3.79
N LEU A 54 9.39 -8.32 -3.62
CA LEU A 54 9.82 -7.25 -2.72
C LEU A 54 10.69 -6.26 -3.47
N SER A 55 10.40 -4.97 -3.33
CA SER A 55 11.27 -3.85 -3.70
C SER A 55 11.84 -3.21 -2.44
N LEU A 56 13.15 -2.98 -2.44
CA LEU A 56 13.87 -2.16 -1.46
C LEU A 56 14.41 -0.87 -2.10
N THR A 57 13.83 -0.50 -3.24
CA THR A 57 14.22 0.67 -4.03
C THR A 57 13.01 1.49 -4.48
N THR A 58 11.84 1.24 -3.88
CA THR A 58 10.62 1.99 -4.19
C THR A 58 10.76 3.43 -3.74
N ARG A 59 10.48 4.35 -4.64
CA ARG A 59 10.55 5.78 -4.38
C ARG A 59 9.21 6.31 -3.91
N VAL A 60 9.26 7.21 -2.93
CA VAL A 60 8.11 7.98 -2.49
C VAL A 60 7.97 9.26 -3.31
N VAL A 61 6.82 9.93 -3.22
CA VAL A 61 6.64 11.26 -3.82
C VAL A 61 7.18 12.35 -2.89
N MET A 62 7.40 13.55 -3.44
CA MET A 62 7.78 14.72 -2.65
C MET A 62 6.56 15.59 -2.32
N PRO A 63 6.56 16.11 -1.09
CA PRO A 63 7.48 15.89 0.02
C PRO A 63 7.35 14.48 0.61
N SER A 64 8.45 13.95 1.21
CA SER A 64 8.47 12.63 1.85
C SER A 64 7.78 12.68 3.22
N VAL A 65 6.49 13.01 3.21
CA VAL A 65 5.63 13.10 4.41
C VAL A 65 4.37 12.25 4.23
N THR A 66 3.75 11.92 5.34
CA THR A 66 2.70 10.92 5.50
C THR A 66 1.52 11.10 4.55
N LEU A 67 0.79 12.22 4.66
CA LEU A 67 -0.48 12.37 3.96
C LEU A 67 -0.33 12.42 2.44
N PRO A 68 0.63 13.18 1.84
CA PRO A 68 0.91 13.13 0.41
C PRO A 68 1.23 11.72 -0.11
N ASN A 69 2.05 10.96 0.62
CA ASN A 69 2.48 9.63 0.18
C ASN A 69 1.39 8.56 0.31
N TRP A 70 0.66 8.51 1.43
CA TRP A 70 -0.50 7.61 1.51
C TRP A 70 -1.59 7.97 0.51
N THR A 71 -1.80 9.27 0.24
CA THR A 71 -2.71 9.69 -0.83
C THR A 71 -2.21 9.19 -2.18
N SER A 72 -0.91 9.27 -2.45
CA SER A 72 -0.32 8.76 -3.69
C SER A 72 -0.46 7.24 -3.84
N HIS A 73 -0.25 6.47 -2.76
CA HIS A 73 -0.51 5.03 -2.75
C HIS A 73 -1.96 4.68 -3.12
N LEU A 74 -2.93 5.47 -2.64
CA LEU A 74 -4.35 5.16 -2.75
C LEU A 74 -5.07 5.88 -3.91
N THR A 75 -4.33 6.72 -4.67
CA THR A 75 -4.88 7.44 -5.82
C THR A 75 -4.10 7.25 -7.12
N GLY A 76 -2.97 6.54 -7.08
CA GLY A 76 -2.14 6.32 -8.28
C GLY A 76 -1.57 7.60 -8.91
N SER A 77 -1.45 8.66 -8.13
CA SER A 77 -1.07 10.02 -8.59
C SER A 77 -0.17 10.69 -7.56
N GLY A 78 0.63 11.65 -7.99
CA GLY A 78 1.45 12.46 -7.10
C GLY A 78 0.70 13.70 -6.55
N PRO A 79 1.33 14.44 -5.60
CA PRO A 79 0.78 15.66 -5.03
C PRO A 79 0.38 16.71 -6.08
N GLU A 80 1.08 16.77 -7.20
CA GLU A 80 0.79 17.67 -8.32
C GLU A 80 -0.52 17.33 -9.04
N GLN A 81 -1.04 16.10 -8.89
CA GLN A 81 -2.35 15.72 -9.44
C GLN A 81 -3.44 15.76 -8.37
N HIS A 82 -3.21 15.14 -7.19
CA HIS A 82 -4.26 15.01 -6.18
C HIS A 82 -4.38 16.22 -5.23
N GLY A 83 -3.41 17.15 -5.24
CA GLY A 83 -3.49 18.40 -4.49
C GLY A 83 -3.21 18.29 -2.98
N VAL A 84 -2.89 17.11 -2.47
CA VAL A 84 -2.54 16.87 -1.06
C VAL A 84 -1.02 17.02 -0.93
N VAL A 85 -0.57 18.16 -0.40
CA VAL A 85 0.85 18.56 -0.42
C VAL A 85 1.53 18.54 0.95
N ASP A 86 0.77 18.41 2.03
CA ASP A 86 1.26 18.36 3.40
C ASP A 86 0.30 17.61 4.34
N ASN A 87 0.75 17.35 5.58
CA ASN A 87 -0.03 16.65 6.61
C ASN A 87 -1.18 17.46 7.20
N GLY A 88 -1.27 18.75 6.91
CA GLY A 88 -2.33 19.66 7.36
C GLY A 88 -3.47 19.82 6.36
N TRP A 89 -3.40 19.15 5.22
CA TRP A 89 -4.42 19.24 4.17
C TRP A 89 -5.82 18.87 4.70
N GLN A 90 -6.81 19.67 4.31
CA GLN A 90 -8.22 19.43 4.61
C GLN A 90 -9.05 19.85 3.40
N ILE A 91 -10.22 19.23 3.22
CA ILE A 91 -11.09 19.43 2.06
C ILE A 91 -11.55 20.90 1.91
N ASP A 92 -11.72 21.61 3.01
CA ASP A 92 -12.14 23.02 3.09
C ASP A 92 -10.97 24.02 3.10
N LYS A 93 -9.73 23.54 3.23
CA LYS A 93 -8.50 24.35 3.29
C LYS A 93 -7.54 24.01 2.15
N LYS A 94 -8.06 23.91 0.95
CA LYS A 94 -7.28 23.50 -0.23
C LYS A 94 -6.24 24.57 -0.56
N GLY A 95 -4.96 24.18 -0.53
CA GLY A 95 -3.86 25.00 -1.01
C GLY A 95 -3.63 24.79 -2.51
N PHE A 96 -3.14 23.62 -2.89
CA PHE A 96 -2.87 23.26 -4.28
C PHE A 96 -4.09 22.56 -4.90
N PRO A 97 -4.60 22.99 -6.10
CA PRO A 97 -5.79 22.39 -6.68
C PRO A 97 -5.50 21.01 -7.26
N ALA A 98 -6.39 20.05 -6.99
CA ALA A 98 -6.38 18.76 -7.69
C ALA A 98 -6.79 18.91 -9.16
N VAL A 99 -6.25 18.07 -10.05
CA VAL A 99 -6.58 18.11 -11.49
C VAL A 99 -7.98 17.56 -11.79
N GLU A 100 -8.52 16.75 -10.88
CA GLU A 100 -9.87 16.19 -10.96
C GLU A 100 -10.42 16.06 -9.53
N ILE A 101 -11.72 16.29 -9.36
CA ILE A 101 -12.42 16.10 -8.08
C ILE A 101 -13.80 15.50 -8.31
N ASP A 102 -14.31 14.72 -7.35
CA ASP A 102 -15.70 14.30 -7.34
C ASP A 102 -16.64 15.44 -6.91
N LYS A 103 -17.95 15.18 -6.87
CA LYS A 103 -18.95 16.18 -6.51
C LYS A 103 -18.79 16.73 -5.09
N GLU A 104 -18.18 15.95 -4.20
CA GLU A 104 -17.87 16.32 -2.83
C GLU A 104 -16.50 16.98 -2.69
N GLY A 105 -15.73 17.08 -3.81
CA GLY A 105 -14.46 17.77 -3.88
C GLY A 105 -13.23 16.92 -3.58
N TYR A 106 -13.35 15.61 -3.52
CA TYR A 106 -12.24 14.68 -3.33
C TYR A 106 -11.62 14.22 -4.64
N TYR A 107 -10.31 14.05 -4.66
CA TYR A 107 -9.63 13.39 -5.76
C TYR A 107 -10.01 11.89 -5.80
N PRO A 108 -10.18 11.26 -6.98
CA PRO A 108 -10.59 9.86 -7.08
C PRO A 108 -9.60 8.91 -6.40
N SER A 109 -10.04 8.22 -5.36
CA SER A 109 -9.28 7.16 -4.68
C SER A 109 -9.55 5.77 -5.29
N VAL A 110 -8.69 4.82 -4.99
CA VAL A 110 -8.89 3.41 -5.36
C VAL A 110 -10.22 2.87 -4.85
N PHE A 111 -10.67 3.30 -3.67
CA PHE A 111 -11.97 2.90 -3.10
C PHE A 111 -13.15 3.41 -3.95
N LYS A 112 -13.10 4.68 -4.40
CA LYS A 112 -14.09 5.24 -5.30
C LYS A 112 -14.15 4.44 -6.60
N VAL A 113 -13.02 4.25 -7.24
CA VAL A 113 -12.93 3.53 -8.52
C VAL A 113 -13.44 2.10 -8.38
N MET A 114 -13.05 1.40 -7.30
CA MET A 114 -13.53 0.04 -7.03
C MET A 114 -15.04 -0.03 -6.82
N LYS A 115 -15.63 0.92 -6.09
CA LYS A 115 -17.09 0.95 -5.86
C LYS A 115 -17.90 1.29 -7.11
N GLU A 116 -17.35 2.12 -7.99
CA GLU A 116 -18.02 2.49 -9.25
C GLU A 116 -17.95 1.37 -10.29
N GLU A 117 -16.80 0.67 -10.38
CA GLU A 117 -16.57 -0.38 -11.39
C GLU A 117 -17.02 -1.77 -10.91
N ILE A 118 -17.03 -2.01 -9.60
CA ILE A 118 -17.45 -3.26 -8.97
C ILE A 118 -18.35 -2.92 -7.77
N PRO A 119 -19.64 -2.62 -7.96
CA PRO A 119 -20.53 -2.14 -6.89
C PRO A 119 -20.66 -3.10 -5.71
N GLU A 120 -20.50 -4.41 -5.92
CA GLU A 120 -20.49 -5.43 -4.88
C GLU A 120 -19.20 -5.48 -4.05
N CYS A 121 -18.11 -4.82 -4.52
CA CYS A 121 -16.84 -4.81 -3.79
C CYS A 121 -17.02 -4.23 -2.39
N LYS A 122 -16.50 -4.92 -1.38
CA LYS A 122 -16.47 -4.48 0.01
C LYS A 122 -15.15 -3.79 0.32
N THR A 123 -15.24 -2.62 0.93
CA THR A 123 -14.08 -1.76 1.16
C THR A 123 -13.99 -1.36 2.63
N ALA A 124 -12.80 -1.45 3.22
CA ALA A 124 -12.57 -1.09 4.61
C ALA A 124 -11.28 -0.29 4.80
N PHE A 125 -11.30 0.62 5.79
CA PHE A 125 -10.21 1.51 6.12
C PHE A 125 -9.99 1.55 7.63
N TYR A 126 -8.88 0.99 8.09
CA TYR A 126 -8.50 0.90 9.49
C TYR A 126 -7.25 1.74 9.72
N TYR A 127 -7.29 2.66 10.68
CA TYR A 127 -6.22 3.61 10.89
C TYR A 127 -6.16 4.13 12.34
N ASN A 128 -5.04 4.75 12.70
CA ASN A 128 -4.80 5.29 14.03
C ASN A 128 -4.04 6.65 14.03
N TRP A 129 -4.03 7.35 12.89
CA TRP A 129 -3.62 8.74 12.79
C TRP A 129 -4.74 9.55 12.15
N ILE A 130 -5.31 10.52 12.89
CA ILE A 130 -6.60 11.14 12.52
C ILE A 130 -6.58 11.84 11.15
N ASN A 131 -5.47 12.49 10.77
CA ASN A 131 -5.39 13.24 9.52
C ASN A 131 -5.36 12.33 8.28
N LEU A 132 -5.00 11.04 8.45
CA LEU A 132 -4.87 10.11 7.33
C LEU A 132 -6.15 10.00 6.51
N PHE A 133 -7.29 10.19 7.13
CA PHE A 133 -8.58 10.01 6.48
C PHE A 133 -9.09 11.24 5.72
N TYR A 134 -8.50 12.42 5.92
CA TYR A 134 -8.97 13.67 5.34
C TYR A 134 -9.08 13.69 3.81
N PRO A 135 -8.18 13.03 3.02
CA PRO A 135 -8.28 13.02 1.56
C PRO A 135 -9.33 12.06 0.99
N TYR A 136 -10.01 11.28 1.81
CA TYR A 136 -10.85 10.20 1.30
C TYR A 136 -12.33 10.42 1.57
N ASN A 137 -13.16 10.16 0.55
CA ASN A 137 -14.61 10.25 0.66
C ASN A 137 -15.19 8.98 1.32
N LYS A 138 -15.74 9.15 2.53
CA LYS A 138 -16.27 8.05 3.35
C LYS A 138 -17.37 7.24 2.66
N LYS A 139 -18.11 7.83 1.70
CA LYS A 139 -19.22 7.14 1.01
C LYS A 139 -18.79 5.89 0.22
N TYR A 140 -17.50 5.78 -0.10
CA TYR A 140 -16.95 4.64 -0.82
C TYR A 140 -16.34 3.56 0.09
N LEU A 141 -16.64 3.61 1.40
CA LEU A 141 -16.15 2.67 2.40
C LEU A 141 -17.31 2.04 3.15
N ASP A 142 -17.34 0.70 3.19
CA ASP A 142 -18.36 -0.06 3.94
C ASP A 142 -18.02 -0.08 5.43
N GLU A 143 -16.74 -0.08 5.79
CA GLU A 143 -16.30 -0.02 7.19
C GLU A 143 -15.10 0.92 7.35
N VAL A 144 -15.14 1.74 8.41
CA VAL A 144 -14.05 2.65 8.79
C VAL A 144 -13.85 2.54 10.30
N SER A 145 -12.62 2.30 10.75
CA SER A 145 -12.28 2.27 12.17
C SER A 145 -11.05 3.12 12.46
N TYR A 146 -11.26 4.16 13.27
CA TYR A 146 -10.21 4.97 13.85
C TYR A 146 -9.96 4.54 15.30
N LEU A 147 -8.69 4.39 15.67
CA LEU A 147 -8.24 4.13 17.03
C LEU A 147 -7.19 5.15 17.44
N GLU A 148 -7.30 5.67 18.64
CA GLU A 148 -6.38 6.67 19.20
C GLU A 148 -5.12 6.04 19.83
N ASN A 149 -4.16 6.88 20.19
CA ASN A 149 -3.01 6.54 21.05
C ASN A 149 -2.18 5.33 20.54
N ASP A 150 -1.88 5.33 19.25
CA ASP A 150 -1.12 4.24 18.60
C ASP A 150 -1.74 2.85 18.73
N ALA A 151 -2.99 2.77 19.14
CA ALA A 151 -3.71 1.53 19.21
C ALA A 151 -4.01 1.01 17.78
N TYR A 152 -3.22 0.07 17.30
CA TYR A 152 -3.43 -0.53 15.98
C TYR A 152 -3.86 -2.00 16.05
N VAL A 153 -3.50 -2.71 17.11
CA VAL A 153 -3.74 -4.15 17.25
C VAL A 153 -5.22 -4.52 17.10
N PRO A 154 -6.20 -3.83 17.73
CA PRO A 154 -7.61 -4.18 17.53
C PRO A 154 -8.11 -3.99 16.10
N ASN A 155 -7.45 -3.16 15.28
CA ASN A 155 -7.81 -2.99 13.88
C ASN A 155 -7.47 -4.24 13.05
N TYR A 156 -6.46 -5.03 13.42
CA TYR A 156 -6.18 -6.32 12.78
C TYR A 156 -7.31 -7.32 12.99
N GLU A 157 -7.90 -7.38 14.21
CA GLU A 157 -9.08 -8.20 14.49
C GLU A 157 -10.29 -7.76 13.68
N LYS A 158 -10.58 -6.45 13.67
CA LYS A 158 -11.69 -5.89 12.89
C LYS A 158 -11.54 -6.16 11.39
N ALA A 159 -10.33 -6.01 10.86
CA ALA A 159 -10.03 -6.30 9.46
C ALA A 159 -10.26 -7.78 9.13
N PHE A 160 -9.81 -8.68 10.02
CA PHE A 160 -10.07 -10.11 9.87
C PHE A 160 -11.58 -10.42 9.88
N ASP A 161 -12.32 -9.92 10.86
CA ASP A 161 -13.77 -10.12 10.97
C ASP A 161 -14.52 -9.56 9.74
N PHE A 162 -14.08 -8.39 9.23
CA PHE A 162 -14.65 -7.81 8.02
C PHE A 162 -14.43 -8.73 6.80
N ILE A 163 -13.23 -9.27 6.65
CA ILE A 163 -12.89 -10.18 5.57
C ILE A 163 -13.72 -11.47 5.66
N VAL A 164 -13.84 -12.05 6.83
CA VAL A 164 -14.64 -13.28 7.05
C VAL A 164 -16.12 -13.03 6.69
N ARG A 165 -16.71 -11.94 7.15
CA ARG A 165 -18.10 -11.59 6.84
C ARG A 165 -18.36 -11.37 5.35
N ASN A 166 -17.34 -11.02 4.59
CA ASN A 166 -17.43 -10.68 3.17
C ASN A 166 -16.64 -11.64 2.26
N GLN A 167 -16.33 -12.85 2.74
CA GLN A 167 -15.41 -13.77 2.08
C GLN A 167 -15.78 -14.17 0.64
N ASP A 168 -17.08 -14.11 0.31
CA ASP A 168 -17.62 -14.47 -1.01
C ASP A 168 -17.68 -13.28 -1.98
N LEU A 169 -17.31 -12.08 -1.53
CA LEU A 169 -17.35 -10.84 -2.31
C LEU A 169 -15.94 -10.32 -2.59
N PRO A 170 -15.75 -9.60 -3.70
CA PRO A 170 -14.52 -8.83 -3.91
C PRO A 170 -14.28 -7.89 -2.72
N THR A 171 -13.07 -7.89 -2.16
CA THR A 171 -12.79 -7.14 -0.92
C THR A 171 -11.47 -6.38 -1.04
N LEU A 172 -11.48 -5.10 -0.65
CA LEU A 172 -10.30 -4.24 -0.58
C LEU A 172 -10.18 -3.66 0.83
N VAL A 173 -9.09 -3.98 1.52
CA VAL A 173 -8.83 -3.56 2.90
C VAL A 173 -7.54 -2.76 2.98
N PHE A 174 -7.59 -1.59 3.62
CA PHE A 174 -6.43 -0.82 4.02
C PHE A 174 -6.30 -0.88 5.55
N LEU A 175 -5.17 -1.40 6.01
CA LEU A 175 -4.85 -1.65 7.42
C LEU A 175 -3.56 -0.92 7.77
N TYR A 176 -3.69 0.22 8.44
CA TYR A 176 -2.62 1.17 8.69
C TYR A 176 -2.25 1.27 10.17
N SER A 177 -0.95 1.48 10.42
CA SER A 177 -0.38 1.69 11.74
C SER A 177 0.66 2.80 11.73
N VAL A 178 0.49 3.82 12.59
CA VAL A 178 1.38 4.99 12.70
C VAL A 178 2.52 4.78 13.71
N HIS A 179 2.42 3.81 14.61
CA HIS A 179 3.29 3.67 15.78
C HIS A 179 4.79 3.59 15.45
N THR A 180 5.15 3.08 14.28
CA THR A 180 6.54 2.99 13.82
C THR A 180 7.13 4.36 13.48
N ASP A 181 6.36 5.25 12.87
CA ASP A 181 6.71 6.65 12.64
C ASP A 181 6.86 7.42 13.97
N HIS A 182 5.91 7.26 14.87
CA HIS A 182 5.98 7.86 16.21
C HIS A 182 7.22 7.40 16.99
N ALA A 183 7.61 6.13 16.88
CA ALA A 183 8.85 5.64 17.47
C ALA A 183 10.08 6.33 16.85
N GLY A 184 10.10 6.52 15.53
CA GLY A 184 11.13 7.28 14.82
C GLY A 184 11.22 8.74 15.31
N HIS A 185 10.11 9.43 15.42
CA HIS A 185 10.07 10.80 15.94
C HIS A 185 10.50 10.90 17.42
N ALA A 186 10.07 9.97 18.26
CA ALA A 186 10.39 10.00 19.68
C ALA A 186 11.86 9.62 19.97
N HIS A 187 12.37 8.58 19.29
CA HIS A 187 13.64 7.93 19.65
C HIS A 187 14.71 8.00 18.57
N LYS A 188 14.45 8.57 17.42
CA LYS A 188 15.23 8.61 16.17
C LYS A 188 15.01 7.36 15.30
N TRP A 189 15.01 7.56 14.00
CA TRP A 189 15.16 6.48 13.05
C TRP A 189 16.44 5.71 13.34
N MET A 190 16.39 4.40 13.22
CA MET A 190 17.45 3.42 13.53
C MET A 190 17.81 3.28 15.02
N SER A 191 17.07 3.89 15.95
CA SER A 191 17.19 3.57 17.38
C SER A 191 16.68 2.15 17.68
N ALA A 192 17.04 1.62 18.84
CA ALA A 192 16.56 0.31 19.28
C ALA A 192 15.03 0.29 19.44
N GLU A 193 14.43 1.38 19.89
CA GLU A 193 12.99 1.55 20.06
C GLU A 193 12.27 1.57 18.70
N TYR A 194 12.82 2.25 17.70
CA TYR A 194 12.27 2.26 16.35
C TYR A 194 12.34 0.85 15.72
N ILE A 195 13.46 0.17 15.82
CA ILE A 195 13.61 -1.21 15.33
C ILE A 195 12.61 -2.13 16.04
N LYS A 196 12.50 -2.02 17.35
CA LYS A 196 11.54 -2.81 18.14
C LYS A 196 10.09 -2.56 17.72
N SER A 197 9.70 -1.33 17.39
CA SER A 197 8.34 -1.04 16.91
C SER A 197 7.99 -1.77 15.62
N ILE A 198 8.97 -1.97 14.71
CA ILE A 198 8.82 -2.77 13.49
C ILE A 198 8.63 -4.25 13.84
N GLU A 199 9.42 -4.77 14.78
CA GLU A 199 9.33 -6.15 15.25
C GLU A 199 8.00 -6.45 15.95
N GLU A 200 7.47 -5.49 16.72
CA GLU A 200 6.14 -5.58 17.34
C GLU A 200 5.02 -5.62 16.28
N ALA A 201 5.14 -4.83 15.20
CA ALA A 201 4.22 -4.91 14.08
C ALA A 201 4.28 -6.27 13.38
N ASP A 202 5.48 -6.83 13.18
CA ASP A 202 5.67 -8.16 12.56
C ASP A 202 4.91 -9.25 13.30
N ILE A 203 4.92 -9.23 14.64
CA ILE A 203 4.16 -10.19 15.48
C ILE A 203 2.65 -10.11 15.17
N GLN A 204 2.09 -8.90 15.07
CA GLN A 204 0.66 -8.73 14.80
C GLN A 204 0.30 -9.13 13.37
N ILE A 205 1.17 -8.82 12.41
CA ILE A 205 1.03 -9.25 11.02
C ILE A 205 1.05 -10.78 10.94
N GLY A 206 1.97 -11.43 11.64
CA GLY A 206 2.04 -12.90 11.72
C GLY A 206 0.76 -13.51 12.24
N ALA A 207 0.24 -13.00 13.36
CA ALA A 207 -1.02 -13.46 13.94
C ALA A 207 -2.22 -13.30 12.99
N PHE A 208 -2.27 -12.17 12.27
CA PHE A 208 -3.31 -11.92 11.25
C PHE A 208 -3.20 -12.90 10.07
N ILE A 209 -2.00 -13.11 9.54
CA ILE A 209 -1.74 -14.05 8.43
C ILE A 209 -2.10 -15.48 8.84
N ASP A 210 -1.79 -15.89 10.05
CA ASP A 210 -2.12 -17.23 10.54
C ASP A 210 -3.64 -17.43 10.70
N LYS A 211 -4.38 -16.42 11.13
CA LYS A 211 -5.86 -16.44 11.11
C LYS A 211 -6.40 -16.58 9.68
N MET A 212 -5.86 -15.81 8.73
CA MET A 212 -6.25 -15.90 7.31
C MET A 212 -5.99 -17.30 6.72
N LYS A 213 -4.86 -17.95 7.10
CA LYS A 213 -4.56 -19.34 6.71
C LYS A 213 -5.53 -20.32 7.32
N LYS A 214 -5.83 -20.19 8.61
CA LYS A 214 -6.74 -21.08 9.35
C LYS A 214 -8.16 -21.07 8.77
N GLU A 215 -8.64 -19.90 8.32
CA GLU A 215 -9.96 -19.76 7.70
C GLU A 215 -9.92 -20.09 6.18
N GLY A 216 -8.78 -20.52 5.61
CA GLY A 216 -8.67 -20.85 4.20
C GLY A 216 -8.75 -19.64 3.26
N LEU A 217 -8.52 -18.44 3.76
CA LEU A 217 -8.63 -17.18 3.03
C LEU A 217 -7.29 -16.69 2.46
N TYR A 218 -6.17 -17.28 2.90
CA TYR A 218 -4.82 -16.85 2.53
C TYR A 218 -4.52 -17.04 1.05
N GLU A 219 -4.85 -18.20 0.48
CA GLU A 219 -4.41 -18.61 -0.86
C GLU A 219 -5.04 -17.79 -2.00
N ASP A 220 -6.20 -17.16 -1.76
CA ASP A 220 -6.90 -16.31 -2.72
C ASP A 220 -6.85 -14.81 -2.35
N THR A 221 -5.95 -14.43 -1.44
CA THR A 221 -5.69 -13.06 -1.01
C THR A 221 -4.37 -12.54 -1.57
N TYR A 222 -4.38 -11.31 -2.06
CA TYR A 222 -3.17 -10.54 -2.30
C TYR A 222 -2.88 -9.70 -1.07
N PHE A 223 -1.68 -9.86 -0.50
CA PHE A 223 -1.18 -9.02 0.58
C PHE A 223 -0.15 -8.07 0.02
N MET A 224 -0.32 -6.78 0.28
CA MET A 224 0.67 -5.75 -0.04
C MET A 224 1.26 -5.21 1.26
N PHE A 225 2.58 -5.15 1.35
CA PHE A 225 3.31 -4.47 2.41
C PHE A 225 3.80 -3.13 1.89
N LEU A 226 3.43 -2.05 2.58
CA LEU A 226 3.61 -0.68 2.11
C LEU A 226 4.18 0.21 3.22
N SER A 227 5.07 1.14 2.84
CA SER A 227 5.43 2.29 3.66
C SER A 227 5.43 3.56 2.81
N ASP A 228 5.17 4.68 3.43
CA ASP A 228 4.96 5.98 2.78
C ASP A 228 6.22 6.84 2.73
N HIS A 229 7.10 6.73 3.69
CA HIS A 229 8.42 7.38 3.75
C HIS A 229 9.32 6.63 4.74
N GLY A 230 10.59 6.95 4.72
CA GLY A 230 11.52 6.64 5.79
C GLY A 230 11.76 7.87 6.66
N GLY A 231 12.96 7.97 7.24
CA GLY A 231 13.31 9.14 8.05
C GLY A 231 14.77 9.15 8.47
N ILE A 232 15.21 10.29 8.96
CA ILE A 232 16.58 10.51 9.43
C ILE A 232 16.58 11.34 10.73
N GLY A 233 17.37 10.96 11.72
CA GLY A 233 17.34 11.60 13.01
C GLY A 233 15.94 11.48 13.64
N HIS A 234 15.28 12.58 13.96
CA HIS A 234 13.93 12.64 14.50
C HIS A 234 12.86 13.10 13.48
N GLY A 235 13.15 13.09 12.18
CA GLY A 235 12.24 13.69 11.21
C GLY A 235 12.33 13.05 9.82
N HIS A 236 11.46 13.55 8.95
CA HIS A 236 11.35 13.20 7.54
C HIS A 236 10.77 14.39 6.76
N GLY A 237 10.63 14.29 5.43
CA GLY A 237 10.09 15.34 4.57
C GLY A 237 11.08 15.86 3.54
N GLY A 238 12.32 15.41 3.61
CA GLY A 238 13.42 15.81 2.72
C GLY A 238 13.71 14.83 1.58
N PHE A 239 14.91 14.98 1.00
CA PHE A 239 15.37 14.23 -0.19
C PHE A 239 16.45 13.19 0.13
N SER A 240 16.72 12.90 1.40
CA SER A 240 17.72 11.88 1.69
C SER A 240 17.26 10.49 1.21
N VAL A 241 18.20 9.61 0.95
CA VAL A 241 17.90 8.22 0.54
C VAL A 241 17.07 7.52 1.62
N ASP A 242 17.38 7.79 2.90
CA ASP A 242 16.71 7.19 4.05
C ASP A 242 15.25 7.67 4.20
N GLU A 243 14.91 8.83 3.68
CA GLU A 243 13.55 9.37 3.65
C GLU A 243 12.77 8.93 2.41
N MET A 244 13.46 8.89 1.23
CA MET A 244 12.84 8.75 -0.08
C MET A 244 12.69 7.32 -0.57
N ILE A 245 13.40 6.36 0.03
CA ILE A 245 13.38 4.95 -0.40
C ILE A 245 12.74 4.10 0.68
N VAL A 246 11.69 3.36 0.29
CA VAL A 246 10.89 2.53 1.19
C VAL A 246 10.77 1.10 0.69
N PRO A 247 10.51 0.12 1.58
CA PRO A 247 10.11 -1.21 1.17
C PRO A 247 8.70 -1.18 0.58
N TRP A 248 8.50 -1.97 -0.46
CA TRP A 248 7.21 -2.24 -1.08
C TRP A 248 7.14 -3.71 -1.47
N GLY A 249 6.13 -4.42 -1.03
CA GLY A 249 6.01 -5.84 -1.30
C GLY A 249 4.60 -6.27 -1.68
N ILE A 250 4.51 -7.38 -2.41
CA ILE A 250 3.24 -8.00 -2.77
C ILE A 250 3.38 -9.52 -2.85
N THR A 251 2.41 -10.23 -2.29
CA THR A 251 2.25 -11.66 -2.48
C THR A 251 0.82 -12.00 -2.91
N GLY A 252 0.60 -13.16 -3.50
CA GLY A 252 -0.72 -13.59 -3.93
C GLY A 252 -0.68 -14.69 -4.99
N PRO A 253 -1.85 -15.15 -5.46
CA PRO A 253 -2.01 -16.35 -6.29
C PRO A 253 -1.13 -16.39 -7.54
N ASP A 254 -1.02 -15.31 -8.26
CA ASP A 254 -0.27 -15.20 -9.52
C ASP A 254 0.98 -14.35 -9.44
N ILE A 255 1.39 -13.97 -8.22
CA ILE A 255 2.68 -13.31 -7.99
C ILE A 255 3.80 -14.35 -7.99
N LYS A 256 4.91 -14.04 -8.66
CA LYS A 256 6.13 -14.85 -8.61
C LYS A 256 6.70 -14.85 -7.20
N LYS A 257 7.22 -15.98 -6.76
CA LYS A 257 7.80 -16.13 -5.40
C LYS A 257 9.28 -15.76 -5.41
N GLY A 258 9.74 -15.11 -4.32
CA GLY A 258 11.13 -14.78 -4.11
C GLY A 258 11.71 -13.79 -5.11
N ILE A 259 10.87 -12.90 -5.68
CA ILE A 259 11.32 -11.91 -6.65
C ILE A 259 11.78 -10.63 -5.94
N LYS A 260 13.00 -10.22 -6.25
CA LYS A 260 13.44 -8.85 -6.00
C LYS A 260 13.00 -8.00 -7.19
N LEU A 261 12.15 -7.02 -6.96
CA LEU A 261 11.69 -6.09 -8.00
C LEU A 261 12.84 -5.15 -8.37
N GLU A 262 13.33 -5.28 -9.60
CA GLU A 262 14.46 -4.49 -10.11
C GLU A 262 14.02 -3.32 -11.00
N GLU A 263 12.81 -3.39 -11.58
CA GLU A 263 12.27 -2.28 -12.35
C GLU A 263 11.93 -1.08 -11.45
N PRO A 264 12.01 0.15 -11.97
CA PRO A 264 11.68 1.34 -11.20
C PRO A 264 10.27 1.24 -10.61
N ASN A 265 10.16 1.46 -9.31
CA ASN A 265 8.87 1.45 -8.60
C ASN A 265 8.69 2.75 -7.81
N ASN A 266 7.43 3.15 -7.66
CA ASN A 266 7.03 4.35 -6.92
C ASN A 266 5.74 4.08 -6.15
N THR A 267 5.48 4.84 -5.10
CA THR A 267 4.26 4.73 -4.28
C THR A 267 2.98 4.87 -5.10
N VAL A 268 2.97 5.69 -6.15
CA VAL A 268 1.83 5.83 -7.09
C VAL A 268 1.46 4.52 -7.81
N ASN A 269 2.37 3.55 -7.90
CA ASN A 269 2.12 2.29 -8.59
C ASN A 269 1.16 1.36 -7.82
N THR A 270 0.97 1.60 -6.53
CA THR A 270 0.13 0.76 -5.66
C THR A 270 -1.32 0.70 -6.13
N ALA A 271 -1.98 1.84 -6.30
CA ALA A 271 -3.38 1.86 -6.75
C ALA A 271 -3.56 1.29 -8.17
N ALA A 272 -2.63 1.58 -9.09
CA ALA A 272 -2.66 1.00 -10.43
C ALA A 272 -2.54 -0.53 -10.39
N THR A 273 -1.68 -1.06 -9.53
CA THR A 273 -1.53 -2.50 -9.31
C THR A 273 -2.81 -3.12 -8.74
N ILE A 274 -3.44 -2.49 -7.75
CA ILE A 274 -4.71 -2.95 -7.17
C ILE A 274 -5.80 -3.04 -8.25
N LEU A 275 -5.98 -1.97 -9.03
CA LEU A 275 -6.99 -1.98 -10.11
C LEU A 275 -6.71 -3.07 -11.15
N TYR A 276 -5.43 -3.28 -11.50
CA TYR A 276 -5.03 -4.36 -12.41
C TYR A 276 -5.40 -5.75 -11.86
N LEU A 277 -5.21 -6.00 -10.56
CA LEU A 277 -5.60 -7.24 -9.90
C LEU A 277 -7.12 -7.47 -9.99
N PHE A 278 -7.92 -6.44 -9.84
CA PHE A 278 -9.38 -6.51 -9.95
C PHE A 278 -9.91 -6.39 -11.39
N LYS A 279 -9.02 -6.30 -12.40
CA LYS A 279 -9.37 -6.09 -13.82
C LYS A 279 -10.15 -4.79 -14.06
N VAL A 280 -9.86 -3.77 -13.29
CA VAL A 280 -10.43 -2.44 -13.44
C VAL A 280 -9.44 -1.55 -14.18
N LYS A 281 -9.93 -0.73 -15.10
CA LYS A 281 -9.10 0.23 -15.82
C LYS A 281 -8.77 1.41 -14.91
N LYS A 282 -7.49 1.82 -14.89
CA LYS A 282 -7.09 3.01 -14.12
C LYS A 282 -7.70 4.29 -14.72
N PRO A 283 -8.09 5.27 -13.90
CA PRO A 283 -8.51 6.59 -14.36
C PRO A 283 -7.43 7.30 -15.18
N LEU A 284 -7.85 8.20 -16.08
CA LEU A 284 -6.94 8.87 -16.99
C LEU A 284 -5.87 9.73 -16.30
N PRO A 285 -6.19 10.49 -15.23
CA PRO A 285 -5.19 11.31 -14.55
C PRO A 285 -4.19 10.53 -13.68
N TRP A 286 -4.39 9.22 -13.49
CA TRP A 286 -3.47 8.41 -12.70
C TRP A 286 -2.20 8.09 -13.50
N VAL A 287 -1.05 8.40 -12.90
CA VAL A 287 0.27 8.20 -13.51
C VAL A 287 0.92 6.88 -13.09
N GLY A 288 0.41 6.23 -12.05
CA GLY A 288 0.93 4.96 -11.56
C GLY A 288 0.91 3.86 -12.63
N GLU A 289 1.96 3.05 -12.65
CA GLU A 289 2.16 1.93 -13.58
C GLU A 289 2.20 0.60 -12.82
N VAL A 290 1.84 -0.48 -13.52
CA VAL A 290 1.87 -1.82 -12.93
C VAL A 290 3.26 -2.41 -13.12
N PRO A 291 3.95 -2.88 -12.05
CA PRO A 291 5.23 -3.57 -12.18
C PRO A 291 5.01 -4.99 -12.72
N PHE A 292 4.89 -5.13 -14.03
CA PHE A 292 4.50 -6.39 -14.68
C PHE A 292 5.46 -7.56 -14.45
N SER A 293 6.72 -7.29 -14.15
CA SER A 293 7.73 -8.33 -13.89
C SER A 293 7.40 -9.24 -12.71
N ILE A 294 6.55 -8.76 -11.76
CA ILE A 294 6.15 -9.53 -10.57
C ILE A 294 5.20 -10.69 -10.88
N PHE A 295 4.48 -10.64 -12.00
CA PHE A 295 3.45 -11.65 -12.33
C PHE A 295 4.03 -12.91 -12.94
N LYS A 296 3.45 -14.07 -12.58
CA LYS A 296 3.72 -15.33 -13.27
C LYS A 296 3.35 -15.21 -14.74
N ARG A 297 4.17 -15.79 -15.62
CA ARG A 297 3.81 -15.91 -17.04
C ARG A 297 2.60 -16.82 -17.16
N GLY A 298 1.61 -16.42 -17.94
CA GLY A 298 0.51 -17.30 -18.28
C GLY A 298 1.03 -18.59 -18.94
N LYS A 299 0.49 -19.74 -18.56
CA LYS A 299 0.65 -20.94 -19.39
C LYS A 299 -0.03 -20.63 -20.72
N LYS A 300 0.73 -20.76 -21.82
CA LYS A 300 0.19 -20.69 -23.19
C LYS A 300 -0.85 -21.76 -23.41
#